data_bd7de7e2093547e19af1a7fa21c64103
#
_entry.id   bd7de7e2093547e19af1a7fa21c64103
#
_cell.length_a   1.000
_cell.length_b   1.000
_cell.length_c   1.000
_cell.angle_alpha   90.00
_cell.angle_beta   90.00
_cell.angle_gamma   90.00
#
_symmetry.space_group_name_H-M   'P 1'
#
loop_
_entity.id
_entity.type
_entity.pdbx_description
1 polymer ?
#
loop_
_entity_poly.entity_id
_entity_poly.type
_entity_poly.pdbx_seq_one_letter_code
_entity_poly.pdbx_strand_id
1 'polypeptide(L)'
;MILNFVITYKIVIILLLSSSLDFMFGDPIKIPHPIIYIGKLISRLEKSLSPDSTERDIPKGVLIFILTVFISFAVPFAVLFFLYRINFWIGLILEIFWSFQILAARTLNTEALKVKKHLESGDLIEARRALSMIVGRDTTQLSEEDIIKAVVETVSENTTDGIVSPLIAIAIGGAPLGFAYKAVNTLDSMIGYKSEKYFYFGKASAILDDVFNYLPARLTGISMCFASALVPGLSMRGAWRVMMRDHAKHASPNGGWTEGATAGALGVRLGGDATYFGVLFKKAALGDPKRDIRISDIEDTTKLMWASSIIILILIVMIRAFCFF
;
A
#
# COMPACT_ATOMS: atom_id res chain seq x y z
N MET A 1 20.93 -24.25 21.44
CA MET A 1 20.58 -22.91 21.95
C MET A 1 20.23 -21.94 20.82
N ILE A 2 21.13 -21.66 19.85
CA ILE A 2 20.89 -20.71 18.75
C ILE A 2 19.66 -21.09 17.90
N LEU A 3 19.55 -22.35 17.47
CA LEU A 3 18.43 -22.80 16.63
C LEU A 3 17.06 -22.63 17.33
N ASN A 4 16.96 -22.97 18.61
CA ASN A 4 15.73 -22.81 19.38
C ASN A 4 15.35 -21.33 19.49
N PHE A 5 16.32 -20.44 19.74
CA PHE A 5 16.11 -19.00 19.75
C PHE A 5 15.55 -18.50 18.40
N VAL A 6 16.16 -18.89 17.29
CA VAL A 6 15.72 -18.48 15.95
C VAL A 6 14.34 -19.03 15.64
N ILE A 7 14.00 -20.25 16.06
CA ILE A 7 12.64 -20.81 15.88
C ILE A 7 11.61 -20.01 16.68
N THR A 8 11.91 -19.70 17.94
CA THR A 8 11.01 -18.91 18.80
C THR A 8 10.75 -17.52 18.24
N TYR A 9 11.80 -16.83 17.78
CA TYR A 9 11.70 -15.46 17.25
C TYR A 9 11.60 -15.39 15.72
N LYS A 10 11.23 -16.50 15.05
CA LYS A 10 11.22 -16.60 13.58
C LYS A 10 10.53 -15.41 12.90
N ILE A 11 9.32 -15.09 13.32
CA ILE A 11 8.54 -14.00 12.72
C ILE A 11 9.19 -12.63 12.97
N VAL A 12 9.74 -12.39 14.15
CA VAL A 12 10.47 -11.15 14.47
C VAL A 12 11.70 -10.99 13.55
N ILE A 13 12.46 -12.07 13.36
CA ILE A 13 13.62 -12.09 12.47
C ILE A 13 13.21 -11.82 11.02
N ILE A 14 12.11 -12.45 10.55
CA ILE A 14 11.57 -12.22 9.21
C ILE A 14 11.18 -10.75 9.05
N LEU A 15 10.42 -10.17 9.98
CA LEU A 15 9.99 -8.77 9.93
C LEU A 15 11.17 -7.82 9.89
N LEU A 16 12.14 -7.99 10.78
CA LEU A 16 13.30 -7.10 10.84
C LEU A 16 14.18 -7.20 9.60
N LEU A 17 14.51 -8.42 9.15
CA LEU A 17 15.38 -8.60 7.99
C LEU A 17 14.68 -8.23 6.68
N SER A 18 13.42 -8.59 6.48
CA SER A 18 12.69 -8.22 5.26
C SER A 18 12.48 -6.71 5.16
N SER A 19 12.12 -6.04 6.25
CA SER A 19 12.00 -4.58 6.28
C SER A 19 13.34 -3.90 6.05
N SER A 20 14.42 -4.40 6.64
CA SER A 20 15.76 -3.85 6.41
C SER A 20 16.18 -4.00 4.94
N LEU A 21 15.89 -5.13 4.31
CA LEU A 21 16.18 -5.36 2.89
C LEU A 21 15.36 -4.40 2.01
N ASP A 22 14.05 -4.23 2.28
CA ASP A 22 13.22 -3.28 1.53
C ASP A 22 13.71 -1.84 1.71
N PHE A 23 14.04 -1.43 2.94
CA PHE A 23 14.53 -0.07 3.22
C PHE A 23 15.85 0.24 2.52
N MET A 24 16.73 -0.75 2.35
CA MET A 24 18.03 -0.59 1.71
C MET A 24 17.98 -0.68 0.19
N PHE A 25 17.29 -1.68 -0.35
CA PHE A 25 17.40 -2.05 -1.75
C PHE A 25 16.15 -1.76 -2.58
N GLY A 26 14.93 -1.83 -2.00
CA GLY A 26 13.67 -1.79 -2.75
C GLY A 26 13.55 -2.99 -3.70
N ASP A 27 12.62 -2.91 -4.66
CA ASP A 27 12.37 -4.01 -5.57
C ASP A 27 13.53 -4.22 -6.56
N PRO A 28 14.12 -5.42 -6.60
CA PRO A 28 15.22 -5.70 -7.52
C PRO A 28 14.70 -5.85 -8.95
N ILE A 29 15.07 -4.92 -9.83
CA ILE A 29 14.60 -4.82 -11.23
C ILE A 29 14.81 -6.13 -12.03
N LYS A 30 15.87 -6.89 -11.72
CA LYS A 30 16.26 -8.11 -12.46
C LYS A 30 15.56 -9.37 -11.98
N ILE A 31 14.92 -9.36 -10.82
CA ILE A 31 14.25 -10.55 -10.26
C ILE A 31 12.75 -10.42 -10.49
N PRO A 32 12.10 -11.44 -11.09
CA PRO A 32 10.66 -11.39 -11.30
C PRO A 32 9.91 -11.17 -9.99
N HIS A 33 9.14 -10.11 -9.92
CA HIS A 33 8.36 -9.77 -8.73
C HIS A 33 7.12 -10.66 -8.66
N PRO A 34 6.80 -11.26 -7.48
CA PRO A 34 5.65 -12.16 -7.33
C PRO A 34 4.31 -11.55 -7.75
N ILE A 35 4.14 -10.23 -7.60
CA ILE A 35 2.92 -9.52 -8.02
C ILE A 35 2.62 -9.69 -9.51
N ILE A 36 3.65 -9.87 -10.35
CA ILE A 36 3.48 -10.12 -11.79
C ILE A 36 2.74 -11.45 -12.02
N TYR A 37 3.05 -12.47 -11.22
CA TYR A 37 2.38 -13.76 -11.32
C TYR A 37 0.95 -13.70 -10.78
N ILE A 38 0.71 -12.94 -9.70
CA ILE A 38 -0.64 -12.66 -9.19
C ILE A 38 -1.46 -11.92 -10.25
N GLY A 39 -0.93 -10.86 -10.85
CA GLY A 39 -1.59 -10.13 -11.93
C GLY A 39 -1.89 -11.01 -13.16
N LYS A 40 -0.95 -11.87 -13.57
CA LYS A 40 -1.18 -12.83 -14.66
C LYS A 40 -2.27 -13.85 -14.30
N LEU A 41 -2.33 -14.31 -13.05
CA LEU A 41 -3.38 -15.20 -12.57
C LEU A 41 -4.75 -14.51 -12.65
N ILE A 42 -4.86 -13.27 -12.15
CA ILE A 42 -6.08 -12.46 -12.23
C ILE A 42 -6.54 -12.32 -13.68
N SER A 43 -5.63 -11.90 -14.59
CA SER A 43 -5.97 -11.70 -16.00
C SER A 43 -6.41 -13.01 -16.70
N ARG A 44 -5.84 -14.16 -16.35
CA ARG A 44 -6.25 -15.45 -16.88
C ARG A 44 -7.64 -15.86 -16.38
N LEU A 45 -7.89 -15.69 -15.09
CA LEU A 45 -9.19 -16.01 -14.49
C LEU A 45 -10.28 -15.07 -15.00
N GLU A 46 -10.01 -13.76 -15.10
CA GLU A 46 -10.91 -12.78 -15.70
C GLU A 46 -11.30 -13.18 -17.12
N LYS A 47 -10.32 -13.51 -17.98
CA LYS A 47 -10.56 -13.96 -19.35
C LYS A 47 -11.39 -15.25 -19.40
N SER A 48 -11.15 -16.18 -18.49
CA SER A 48 -11.89 -17.45 -18.41
C SER A 48 -13.34 -17.27 -17.97
N LEU A 49 -13.59 -16.33 -17.03
CA LEU A 49 -14.90 -16.06 -16.48
C LEU A 49 -15.74 -15.13 -17.36
N SER A 50 -15.10 -14.42 -18.31
CA SER A 50 -15.73 -13.56 -19.32
C SER A 50 -16.87 -12.71 -18.74
N PRO A 51 -16.58 -11.66 -17.96
CA PRO A 51 -17.62 -10.80 -17.39
C PRO A 51 -18.42 -10.11 -18.49
N ASP A 52 -19.75 -10.04 -18.31
CA ASP A 52 -20.72 -9.49 -19.25
C ASP A 52 -21.36 -8.17 -18.78
N SER A 53 -20.82 -7.57 -17.76
CA SER A 53 -21.24 -6.29 -17.14
C SER A 53 -22.66 -6.32 -16.55
N THR A 54 -23.10 -7.48 -16.11
CA THR A 54 -24.41 -7.68 -15.47
C THR A 54 -24.28 -8.13 -14.02
N GLU A 55 -25.39 -8.12 -13.28
CA GLU A 55 -25.45 -8.62 -11.89
C GLU A 55 -25.01 -10.10 -11.76
N ARG A 56 -25.08 -10.88 -12.84
CA ARG A 56 -24.59 -12.27 -12.90
C ARG A 56 -23.09 -12.38 -12.73
N ASP A 57 -22.36 -11.26 -12.83
CA ASP A 57 -20.91 -11.22 -12.62
C ASP A 57 -20.52 -11.15 -11.14
N ILE A 58 -21.44 -10.87 -10.21
CA ILE A 58 -21.12 -10.85 -8.77
C ILE A 58 -20.57 -12.20 -8.29
N PRO A 59 -21.20 -13.36 -8.57
CA PRO A 59 -20.62 -14.66 -8.19
C PRO A 59 -19.29 -14.96 -8.89
N LYS A 60 -19.11 -14.54 -10.16
CA LYS A 60 -17.84 -14.66 -10.87
C LYS A 60 -16.76 -13.82 -10.20
N GLY A 61 -17.08 -12.59 -9.74
CA GLY A 61 -16.20 -11.72 -8.98
C GLY A 61 -15.81 -12.30 -7.63
N VAL A 62 -16.73 -12.94 -6.91
CA VAL A 62 -16.43 -13.67 -5.68
C VAL A 62 -15.52 -14.86 -5.97
N LEU A 63 -15.78 -15.61 -7.04
CA LEU A 63 -14.98 -16.78 -7.40
C LEU A 63 -13.53 -16.39 -7.74
N ILE A 64 -13.32 -15.36 -8.58
CA ILE A 64 -11.95 -14.90 -8.91
C ILE A 64 -11.22 -14.42 -7.65
N PHE A 65 -11.91 -13.73 -6.74
CA PHE A 65 -11.33 -13.31 -5.46
C PHE A 65 -10.87 -14.50 -4.65
N ILE A 66 -11.75 -15.47 -4.40
CA ILE A 66 -11.43 -16.66 -3.58
C ILE A 66 -10.28 -17.44 -4.21
N LEU A 67 -10.33 -17.72 -5.51
CA LEU A 67 -9.29 -18.49 -6.20
C LEU A 67 -7.94 -17.77 -6.16
N THR A 68 -7.93 -16.47 -6.44
CA THR A 68 -6.66 -15.71 -6.46
C THR A 68 -6.02 -15.63 -5.08
N VAL A 69 -6.81 -15.31 -4.05
CA VAL A 69 -6.31 -15.21 -2.67
C VAL A 69 -5.87 -16.58 -2.16
N PHE A 70 -6.67 -17.62 -2.40
CA PHE A 70 -6.33 -18.99 -1.99
C PHE A 70 -5.04 -19.48 -2.65
N ILE A 71 -4.87 -19.33 -3.96
CA ILE A 71 -3.68 -19.75 -4.67
C ILE A 71 -2.45 -18.97 -4.20
N SER A 72 -2.61 -17.64 -4.01
CA SER A 72 -1.54 -16.76 -3.54
C SER A 72 -1.11 -17.07 -2.10
N PHE A 73 -1.97 -17.65 -1.29
CA PHE A 73 -1.64 -18.20 0.03
C PHE A 73 -1.05 -19.61 -0.08
N ALA A 74 -1.76 -20.53 -0.74
CA ALA A 74 -1.49 -21.96 -0.70
C ALA A 74 -0.16 -22.32 -1.36
N VAL A 75 0.21 -21.68 -2.47
CA VAL A 75 1.47 -21.96 -3.17
C VAL A 75 2.68 -21.59 -2.31
N PRO A 76 2.83 -20.35 -1.79
CA PRO A 76 3.93 -20.02 -0.90
C PRO A 76 3.93 -20.86 0.39
N PHE A 77 2.76 -21.15 0.95
CA PHE A 77 2.63 -21.98 2.14
C PHE A 77 3.17 -23.40 1.87
N ALA A 78 2.76 -24.04 0.78
CA ALA A 78 3.22 -25.39 0.43
C ALA A 78 4.75 -25.42 0.19
N VAL A 79 5.27 -24.46 -0.57
CA VAL A 79 6.72 -24.36 -0.83
C VAL A 79 7.50 -24.21 0.47
N LEU A 80 7.11 -23.27 1.34
CA LEU A 80 7.78 -23.06 2.62
C LEU A 80 7.64 -24.29 3.54
N PHE A 81 6.45 -24.91 3.59
CA PHE A 81 6.23 -26.11 4.37
C PHE A 81 7.22 -27.22 4.01
N PHE A 82 7.39 -27.50 2.72
CA PHE A 82 8.34 -28.51 2.26
C PHE A 82 9.80 -28.09 2.51
N LEU A 83 10.15 -26.83 2.25
CA LEU A 83 11.52 -26.35 2.48
C LEU A 83 11.91 -26.41 3.96
N TYR A 84 11.03 -26.00 4.87
CA TYR A 84 11.29 -26.12 6.31
C TYR A 84 11.43 -27.55 6.78
N ARG A 85 10.81 -28.53 6.09
CA ARG A 85 11.00 -29.97 6.35
C ARG A 85 12.35 -30.47 5.86
N ILE A 86 12.86 -29.95 4.74
CA ILE A 86 14.16 -30.32 4.17
C ILE A 86 15.29 -29.66 4.96
N ASN A 87 15.20 -28.35 5.13
CA ASN A 87 16.20 -27.55 5.87
C ASN A 87 15.59 -26.24 6.36
N PHE A 88 15.65 -26.04 7.68
CA PHE A 88 15.11 -24.85 8.35
C PHE A 88 15.67 -23.53 7.76
N TRP A 89 16.98 -23.48 7.51
CA TRP A 89 17.64 -22.25 7.05
C TRP A 89 17.28 -21.89 5.61
N ILE A 90 17.09 -22.89 4.74
CA ILE A 90 16.63 -22.66 3.35
C ILE A 90 15.21 -22.08 3.39
N GLY A 91 14.32 -22.65 4.21
CA GLY A 91 12.96 -22.13 4.39
C GLY A 91 12.97 -20.71 4.92
N LEU A 92 13.79 -20.42 5.93
CA LEU A 92 13.89 -19.08 6.54
C LEU A 92 14.42 -18.03 5.54
N ILE A 93 15.47 -18.33 4.80
CA ILE A 93 16.04 -17.41 3.79
C ILE A 93 15.01 -17.10 2.71
N LEU A 94 14.31 -18.11 2.20
CA LEU A 94 13.28 -17.88 1.20
C LEU A 94 12.09 -17.08 1.76
N GLU A 95 11.67 -17.36 3.01
CA GLU A 95 10.56 -16.63 3.63
C GLU A 95 10.92 -15.16 3.88
N ILE A 96 12.16 -14.86 4.30
CA ILE A 96 12.67 -13.48 4.42
C ILE A 96 12.69 -12.80 3.06
N PHE A 97 13.21 -13.48 2.03
CA PHE A 97 13.27 -12.92 0.67
C PHE A 97 11.88 -12.63 0.09
N TRP A 98 10.92 -13.54 0.26
CA TRP A 98 9.54 -13.32 -0.17
C TRP A 98 8.85 -12.22 0.63
N SER A 99 9.06 -12.17 1.95
CA SER A 99 8.53 -11.10 2.79
C SER A 99 9.08 -9.73 2.38
N PHE A 100 10.35 -9.67 2.01
CA PHE A 100 10.97 -8.47 1.44
C PHE A 100 10.27 -8.03 0.15
N GLN A 101 10.01 -8.94 -0.79
CA GLN A 101 9.33 -8.61 -2.05
C GLN A 101 7.84 -8.21 -1.88
N ILE A 102 7.23 -8.45 -0.74
CA ILE A 102 5.85 -8.04 -0.45
C ILE A 102 5.80 -6.56 -0.04
N LEU A 103 6.85 -6.05 0.61
CA LEU A 103 6.98 -4.65 1.06
C LEU A 103 7.37 -3.74 -0.10
N ALA A 104 6.97 -2.47 -0.03
CA ALA A 104 7.19 -1.52 -1.12
C ALA A 104 7.63 -0.12 -0.65
N ALA A 105 8.22 0.01 0.56
CA ALA A 105 8.54 1.33 1.12
C ALA A 105 9.61 2.06 0.29
N ARG A 106 10.70 1.38 -0.04
CA ARG A 106 11.79 1.97 -0.83
C ARG A 106 11.36 2.28 -2.25
N THR A 107 10.60 1.40 -2.87
CA THR A 107 10.10 1.60 -4.24
C THR A 107 9.15 2.78 -4.30
N LEU A 108 8.19 2.90 -3.36
CA LEU A 108 7.28 4.03 -3.28
C LEU A 108 8.02 5.36 -3.07
N ASN A 109 9.00 5.39 -2.16
CA ASN A 109 9.86 6.56 -1.95
C ASN A 109 10.62 6.96 -3.23
N THR A 110 11.20 5.98 -3.91
CA THR A 110 12.01 6.23 -5.12
C THR A 110 11.14 6.80 -6.24
N GLU A 111 9.97 6.24 -6.47
CA GLU A 111 9.07 6.72 -7.52
C GLU A 111 8.47 8.10 -7.18
N ALA A 112 8.12 8.37 -5.93
CA ALA A 112 7.68 9.70 -5.50
C ALA A 112 8.77 10.77 -5.71
N LEU A 113 10.02 10.47 -5.30
CA LEU A 113 11.15 11.40 -5.49
C LEU A 113 11.55 11.57 -6.95
N LYS A 114 11.27 10.59 -7.82
CA LYS A 114 11.45 10.73 -9.26
C LYS A 114 10.49 11.79 -9.85
N VAL A 115 9.22 11.79 -9.45
CA VAL A 115 8.26 12.84 -9.82
C VAL A 115 8.75 14.20 -9.32
N LYS A 116 9.16 14.30 -8.05
CA LYS A 116 9.74 15.52 -7.46
C LYS A 116 10.88 16.07 -8.31
N LYS A 117 11.83 15.23 -8.72
CA LYS A 117 12.98 15.62 -9.53
C LYS A 117 12.59 16.25 -10.87
N HIS A 118 11.58 15.68 -11.56
CA HIS A 118 11.09 16.24 -12.82
C HIS A 118 10.38 17.58 -12.60
N LEU A 119 9.63 17.75 -11.53
CA LEU A 119 9.02 19.03 -11.16
C LEU A 119 10.09 20.11 -10.87
N GLU A 120 11.14 19.77 -10.12
CA GLU A 120 12.25 20.69 -9.82
C GLU A 120 13.02 21.14 -11.07
N SER A 121 13.05 20.31 -12.11
CA SER A 121 13.64 20.67 -13.40
C SER A 121 12.69 21.41 -14.35
N GLY A 122 11.42 21.65 -13.94
CA GLY A 122 10.39 22.26 -14.77
C GLY A 122 9.83 21.36 -15.88
N ASP A 123 10.15 20.07 -15.87
CA ASP A 123 9.70 19.10 -16.88
C ASP A 123 8.36 18.48 -16.48
N LEU A 124 7.26 19.19 -16.77
CA LEU A 124 5.90 18.71 -16.47
C LEU A 124 5.51 17.47 -17.28
N ILE A 125 6.09 17.26 -18.47
CA ILE A 125 5.75 16.10 -19.32
C ILE A 125 6.27 14.83 -18.66
N GLU A 126 7.55 14.80 -18.28
CA GLU A 126 8.12 13.64 -17.61
C GLU A 126 7.60 13.49 -16.16
N ALA A 127 7.25 14.59 -15.47
CA ALA A 127 6.59 14.52 -14.17
C ALA A 127 5.23 13.80 -14.26
N ARG A 128 4.39 14.13 -15.25
CA ARG A 128 3.11 13.44 -15.53
C ARG A 128 3.32 11.97 -15.87
N ARG A 129 4.32 11.67 -16.68
CA ARG A 129 4.68 10.30 -17.05
C ARG A 129 5.16 9.49 -15.83
N ALA A 130 6.04 10.05 -15.00
CA ALA A 130 6.48 9.40 -13.78
C ALA A 130 5.30 9.17 -12.81
N LEU A 131 4.41 10.16 -12.66
CA LEU A 131 3.21 10.04 -11.83
C LEU A 131 2.29 8.92 -12.33
N SER A 132 2.09 8.76 -13.65
CA SER A 132 1.21 7.72 -14.21
C SER A 132 1.65 6.30 -13.89
N MET A 133 2.89 6.11 -13.43
CA MET A 133 3.41 4.80 -12.99
C MET A 133 2.97 4.41 -11.57
N ILE A 134 2.47 5.37 -10.78
CA ILE A 134 2.12 5.17 -9.38
C ILE A 134 0.67 5.54 -9.05
N VAL A 135 -0.09 6.07 -10.01
CA VAL A 135 -1.51 6.41 -9.83
C VAL A 135 -2.40 5.78 -10.90
N GLY A 136 -3.65 5.46 -10.57
CA GLY A 136 -4.64 4.95 -11.52
C GLY A 136 -5.45 6.03 -12.26
N ARG A 137 -5.19 7.33 -12.00
CA ARG A 137 -5.90 8.46 -12.63
C ARG A 137 -5.23 8.91 -13.92
N ASP A 138 -5.99 9.63 -14.77
CA ASP A 138 -5.41 10.30 -15.93
C ASP A 138 -4.49 11.44 -15.48
N THR A 139 -3.26 11.42 -15.95
CA THR A 139 -2.22 12.40 -15.57
C THR A 139 -1.90 13.40 -16.67
N THR A 140 -2.43 13.21 -17.89
CA THR A 140 -2.00 13.93 -19.10
C THR A 140 -2.20 15.44 -19.05
N GLN A 141 -3.21 15.90 -18.29
CA GLN A 141 -3.58 17.32 -18.22
C GLN A 141 -3.37 17.95 -16.83
N LEU A 142 -2.77 17.22 -15.88
CA LEU A 142 -2.60 17.71 -14.51
C LEU A 142 -1.68 18.94 -14.48
N SER A 143 -2.05 19.96 -13.72
CA SER A 143 -1.17 21.07 -13.36
C SER A 143 -0.05 20.60 -12.42
N GLU A 144 0.96 21.43 -12.21
CA GLU A 144 2.03 21.14 -11.24
C GLU A 144 1.46 20.88 -9.84
N GLU A 145 0.52 21.72 -9.40
CA GLU A 145 -0.16 21.58 -8.12
C GLU A 145 -0.91 20.24 -7.99
N ASP A 146 -1.62 19.83 -9.06
CA ASP A 146 -2.36 18.57 -9.08
C ASP A 146 -1.44 17.36 -9.09
N ILE A 147 -0.27 17.46 -9.74
CA ILE A 147 0.76 16.42 -9.71
C ILE A 147 1.28 16.25 -8.27
N ILE A 148 1.62 17.34 -7.59
CA ILE A 148 2.11 17.30 -6.22
C ILE A 148 1.05 16.68 -5.29
N LYS A 149 -0.22 17.14 -5.37
CA LYS A 149 -1.34 16.58 -4.60
C LYS A 149 -1.46 15.07 -4.85
N ALA A 150 -1.44 14.65 -6.12
CA ALA A 150 -1.56 13.24 -6.48
C ALA A 150 -0.44 12.38 -5.89
N VAL A 151 0.81 12.86 -5.88
CA VAL A 151 1.93 12.13 -5.26
C VAL A 151 1.73 12.05 -3.75
N VAL A 152 1.38 13.16 -3.09
CA VAL A 152 1.16 13.20 -1.64
C VAL A 152 0.02 12.26 -1.22
N GLU A 153 -1.11 12.27 -1.94
CA GLU A 153 -2.24 11.36 -1.73
C GLU A 153 -1.80 9.89 -1.88
N THR A 154 -1.15 9.58 -3.01
CA THR A 154 -0.71 8.20 -3.32
C THR A 154 0.30 7.67 -2.29
N VAL A 155 1.28 8.47 -1.88
CA VAL A 155 2.26 8.07 -0.86
C VAL A 155 1.55 7.84 0.48
N SER A 156 0.61 8.70 0.84
CA SER A 156 -0.16 8.57 2.09
C SER A 156 -0.99 7.29 2.12
N GLU A 157 -1.75 6.99 1.07
CA GLU A 157 -2.59 5.81 0.93
C GLU A 157 -1.73 4.53 0.87
N ASN A 158 -0.70 4.52 0.03
CA ASN A 158 0.18 3.35 -0.13
C ASN A 158 1.09 3.11 1.08
N THR A 159 1.21 4.03 2.02
CA THR A 159 1.82 3.72 3.34
C THR A 159 1.02 2.63 4.05
N THR A 160 -0.31 2.63 3.94
CA THR A 160 -1.14 1.50 4.41
C THR A 160 -0.97 0.28 3.52
N ASP A 161 -1.26 0.40 2.23
CA ASP A 161 -1.45 -0.74 1.32
C ASP A 161 -0.16 -1.42 0.91
N GLY A 162 0.92 -0.65 0.80
CA GLY A 162 2.23 -1.13 0.38
C GLY A 162 3.17 -1.50 1.52
N ILE A 163 2.89 -1.05 2.78
CA ILE A 163 3.82 -1.22 3.89
C ILE A 163 3.13 -1.78 5.12
N VAL A 164 2.18 -1.06 5.71
CA VAL A 164 1.63 -1.40 7.04
C VAL A 164 0.76 -2.66 6.99
N SER A 165 -0.15 -2.76 6.04
CA SER A 165 -0.98 -3.96 5.88
C SER A 165 -0.18 -5.21 5.56
N PRO A 166 0.80 -5.17 4.62
CA PRO A 166 1.75 -6.27 4.42
C PRO A 166 2.52 -6.65 5.69
N LEU A 167 3.05 -5.67 6.44
CA LEU A 167 3.75 -5.94 7.72
C LEU A 167 2.86 -6.68 8.73
N ILE A 168 1.61 -6.26 8.86
CA ILE A 168 0.64 -6.92 9.74
C ILE A 168 0.36 -8.35 9.25
N ALA A 169 0.15 -8.54 7.95
CA ALA A 169 -0.09 -9.86 7.36
C ALA A 169 1.11 -10.80 7.60
N ILE A 170 2.34 -10.33 7.35
CA ILE A 170 3.57 -11.09 7.63
C ILE A 170 3.70 -11.39 9.12
N ALA A 171 3.38 -10.45 9.98
CA ALA A 171 3.42 -10.64 11.44
C ALA A 171 2.47 -11.75 11.91
N ILE A 172 1.33 -11.91 11.27
CA ILE A 172 0.30 -12.92 11.63
C ILE A 172 0.66 -14.30 11.08
N GLY A 173 1.01 -14.39 9.80
CA GLY A 173 1.15 -15.67 9.11
C GLY A 173 2.34 -15.79 8.15
N GLY A 174 3.38 -14.98 8.31
CA GLY A 174 4.57 -15.02 7.46
C GLY A 174 4.31 -14.58 6.03
N ALA A 175 5.24 -14.93 5.13
CA ALA A 175 5.12 -14.62 3.71
C ALA A 175 3.82 -15.15 3.05
N PRO A 176 3.30 -16.35 3.37
CA PRO A 176 2.04 -16.83 2.77
C PRO A 176 0.87 -15.88 2.98
N LEU A 177 0.68 -15.38 4.19
CA LEU A 177 -0.40 -14.43 4.47
C LEU A 177 -0.11 -13.05 3.87
N GLY A 178 1.15 -12.65 3.81
CA GLY A 178 1.58 -11.46 3.07
C GLY A 178 1.21 -11.52 1.58
N PHE A 179 1.41 -12.66 0.92
CA PHE A 179 0.99 -12.88 -0.49
C PHE A 179 -0.53 -12.88 -0.64
N ALA A 180 -1.26 -13.48 0.30
CA ALA A 180 -2.72 -13.43 0.30
C ALA A 180 -3.22 -11.98 0.37
N TYR A 181 -2.67 -11.17 1.27
CA TYR A 181 -2.99 -9.74 1.35
C TYR A 181 -2.62 -9.01 0.04
N LYS A 182 -1.42 -9.28 -0.50
CA LYS A 182 -1.00 -8.66 -1.77
C LYS A 182 -1.93 -9.03 -2.93
N ALA A 183 -2.50 -10.24 -2.91
CA ALA A 183 -3.50 -10.66 -3.90
C ALA A 183 -4.81 -9.88 -3.74
N VAL A 184 -5.28 -9.63 -2.51
CA VAL A 184 -6.45 -8.78 -2.23
C VAL A 184 -6.25 -7.39 -2.82
N ASN A 185 -5.17 -6.73 -2.47
CA ASN A 185 -4.83 -5.39 -2.94
C ASN A 185 -4.63 -5.31 -4.47
N THR A 186 -4.03 -6.36 -5.08
CA THR A 186 -3.86 -6.42 -6.54
C THR A 186 -5.18 -6.63 -7.26
N LEU A 187 -6.10 -7.43 -6.70
CA LEU A 187 -7.45 -7.61 -7.24
C LEU A 187 -8.21 -6.29 -7.26
N ASP A 188 -8.18 -5.52 -6.16
CA ASP A 188 -8.81 -4.21 -6.14
C ASP A 188 -8.20 -3.28 -7.20
N SER A 189 -6.87 -3.19 -7.23
CA SER A 189 -6.14 -2.35 -8.19
C SER A 189 -6.37 -2.73 -9.66
N MET A 190 -6.69 -4.00 -9.98
CA MET A 190 -6.90 -4.46 -11.36
C MET A 190 -8.37 -4.45 -11.78
N ILE A 191 -9.29 -4.82 -10.89
CA ILE A 191 -10.69 -5.03 -11.23
C ILE A 191 -11.68 -4.33 -10.29
N GLY A 192 -11.23 -3.68 -9.20
CA GLY A 192 -12.09 -3.01 -8.22
C GLY A 192 -12.69 -1.68 -8.69
N TYR A 193 -12.43 -1.26 -9.91
CA TYR A 193 -12.92 0.01 -10.45
C TYR A 193 -14.44 0.02 -10.66
N LYS A 194 -15.06 1.18 -10.43
CA LYS A 194 -16.49 1.44 -10.72
C LYS A 194 -16.75 1.77 -12.19
N SER A 195 -15.97 1.17 -13.13
CA SER A 195 -16.25 1.25 -14.55
C SER A 195 -17.38 0.30 -14.92
N GLU A 196 -18.05 0.52 -16.07
CA GLU A 196 -19.13 -0.33 -16.55
C GLU A 196 -18.78 -1.82 -16.54
N LYS A 197 -17.57 -2.16 -17.02
CA LYS A 197 -17.06 -3.53 -17.08
C LYS A 197 -16.94 -4.19 -15.69
N TYR A 198 -16.48 -3.44 -14.68
CA TYR A 198 -16.12 -4.01 -13.38
C TYR A 198 -17.10 -3.71 -12.26
N PHE A 199 -18.17 -2.94 -12.54
CA PHE A 199 -19.12 -2.50 -11.52
C PHE A 199 -19.70 -3.65 -10.68
N TYR A 200 -20.06 -4.75 -11.33
CA TYR A 200 -20.54 -5.96 -10.65
C TYR A 200 -19.41 -6.96 -10.37
N PHE A 201 -18.53 -7.19 -11.35
CA PHE A 201 -17.45 -8.17 -11.28
C PHE A 201 -16.40 -7.83 -10.22
N GLY A 202 -15.98 -6.57 -10.14
CA GLY A 202 -14.98 -6.10 -9.20
C GLY A 202 -15.49 -5.80 -7.79
N LYS A 203 -16.81 -5.83 -7.59
CA LYS A 203 -17.45 -5.41 -6.34
C LYS A 203 -16.93 -6.15 -5.10
N ALA A 204 -16.74 -7.47 -5.22
CA ALA A 204 -16.20 -8.27 -4.11
C ALA A 204 -14.76 -7.86 -3.77
N SER A 205 -13.92 -7.62 -4.79
CA SER A 205 -12.53 -7.20 -4.60
C SER A 205 -12.44 -5.85 -3.90
N ALA A 206 -13.21 -4.86 -4.33
CA ALA A 206 -13.23 -3.53 -3.72
C ALA A 206 -13.72 -3.57 -2.25
N ILE A 207 -14.81 -4.28 -1.96
CA ILE A 207 -15.35 -4.37 -0.60
C ILE A 207 -14.38 -5.11 0.33
N LEU A 208 -13.77 -6.20 -0.14
CA LEU A 208 -12.89 -6.99 0.70
C LEU A 208 -11.54 -6.31 0.92
N ASP A 209 -11.01 -5.57 -0.06
CA ASP A 209 -9.84 -4.71 0.16
C ASP A 209 -10.13 -3.66 1.24
N ASP A 210 -11.27 -2.99 1.17
CA ASP A 210 -11.71 -2.05 2.22
C ASP A 210 -11.79 -2.72 3.61
N VAL A 211 -12.26 -3.96 3.70
CA VAL A 211 -12.32 -4.72 4.97
C VAL A 211 -10.91 -5.09 5.48
N PHE A 212 -10.04 -5.58 4.60
CA PHE A 212 -8.67 -5.96 5.00
C PHE A 212 -7.83 -4.75 5.42
N ASN A 213 -8.06 -3.60 4.81
CA ASN A 213 -7.38 -2.35 5.15
C ASN A 213 -8.06 -1.55 6.28
N TYR A 214 -9.20 -1.99 6.80
CA TYR A 214 -9.96 -1.24 7.80
C TYR A 214 -9.14 -0.93 9.07
N LEU A 215 -8.56 -1.92 9.71
CA LEU A 215 -7.71 -1.72 10.88
C LEU A 215 -6.33 -1.13 10.52
N PRO A 216 -5.62 -1.64 9.51
CA PRO A 216 -4.34 -1.09 9.10
C PRO A 216 -4.37 0.41 8.80
N ALA A 217 -5.36 0.91 8.06
CA ALA A 217 -5.46 2.33 7.71
C ALA A 217 -5.58 3.24 8.95
N ARG A 218 -6.33 2.79 9.96
CA ARG A 218 -6.45 3.52 11.23
C ARG A 218 -5.14 3.55 12.00
N LEU A 219 -4.47 2.41 12.08
CA LEU A 219 -3.15 2.32 12.72
C LEU A 219 -2.12 3.20 11.98
N THR A 220 -2.16 3.20 10.65
CA THR A 220 -1.27 4.04 9.83
C THR A 220 -1.56 5.51 10.06
N GLY A 221 -2.82 5.95 9.99
CA GLY A 221 -3.20 7.34 10.23
C GLY A 221 -2.78 7.85 11.63
N ILE A 222 -3.03 7.03 12.66
CA ILE A 222 -2.58 7.33 14.04
C ILE A 222 -1.06 7.40 14.11
N SER A 223 -0.36 6.44 13.51
CA SER A 223 1.10 6.43 13.45
C SER A 223 1.66 7.66 12.73
N MET A 224 1.05 8.07 11.61
CA MET A 224 1.41 9.31 10.91
C MET A 224 1.25 10.55 11.79
N CYS A 225 0.20 10.61 12.63
CA CYS A 225 0.05 11.70 13.58
C CYS A 225 1.25 11.78 14.54
N PHE A 226 1.68 10.66 15.13
CA PHE A 226 2.86 10.64 16.00
C PHE A 226 4.16 10.90 15.21
N ALA A 227 4.31 10.31 14.05
CA ALA A 227 5.45 10.51 13.16
C ALA A 227 5.64 11.97 12.75
N SER A 228 4.55 12.74 12.62
CA SER A 228 4.62 14.17 12.33
C SER A 228 5.37 15.00 13.38
N ALA A 229 5.49 14.50 14.62
CA ALA A 229 6.32 15.14 15.64
C ALA A 229 7.82 14.89 15.44
N LEU A 230 8.18 13.86 14.67
CA LEU A 230 9.58 13.48 14.40
C LEU A 230 10.12 14.10 13.11
N VAL A 231 9.24 14.58 12.23
CA VAL A 231 9.62 15.20 10.95
C VAL A 231 9.59 16.72 11.10
N PRO A 232 10.72 17.42 10.95
CA PRO A 232 10.78 18.87 11.07
C PRO A 232 9.81 19.58 10.12
N GLY A 233 9.10 20.59 10.62
CA GLY A 233 8.15 21.37 9.84
C GLY A 233 6.74 20.79 9.78
N LEU A 234 6.49 19.56 10.23
CA LEU A 234 5.18 18.95 10.28
C LEU A 234 4.48 19.17 11.63
N SER A 235 3.14 19.16 11.62
CA SER A 235 2.30 19.44 12.78
C SER A 235 1.53 18.21 13.26
N MET A 236 1.96 17.58 14.36
CA MET A 236 1.22 16.49 15.00
C MET A 236 -0.22 16.91 15.38
N ARG A 237 -0.39 18.11 15.95
CA ARG A 237 -1.72 18.63 16.32
C ARG A 237 -2.59 18.84 15.07
N GLY A 238 -1.99 19.32 13.97
CA GLY A 238 -2.66 19.48 12.69
C GLY A 238 -3.10 18.15 12.11
N ALA A 239 -2.19 17.18 12.07
CA ALA A 239 -2.43 15.81 11.61
C ALA A 239 -3.63 15.18 12.36
N TRP A 240 -3.58 15.17 13.68
CA TRP A 240 -4.64 14.58 14.50
C TRP A 240 -5.99 15.26 14.28
N ARG A 241 -6.01 16.61 14.30
CA ARG A 241 -7.25 17.37 14.13
C ARG A 241 -7.92 17.13 12.79
N VAL A 242 -7.14 17.17 11.69
CA VAL A 242 -7.68 17.01 10.34
C VAL A 242 -8.08 15.54 10.11
N MET A 243 -7.26 14.59 10.50
CA MET A 243 -7.59 13.16 10.41
C MET A 243 -8.94 12.89 11.08
N MET A 244 -9.11 13.29 12.34
CA MET A 244 -10.36 13.02 13.08
C MET A 244 -11.58 13.74 12.52
N ARG A 245 -11.42 14.93 11.92
CA ARG A 245 -12.50 15.71 11.34
C ARG A 245 -12.91 15.22 9.94
N ASP A 246 -11.93 14.83 9.12
CA ASP A 246 -12.11 14.71 7.67
C ASP A 246 -12.07 13.27 7.14
N HIS A 247 -11.59 12.27 7.92
CA HIS A 247 -11.42 10.90 7.43
C HIS A 247 -12.69 10.32 6.79
N ALA A 248 -13.86 10.64 7.31
CA ALA A 248 -15.15 10.13 6.81
C ALA A 248 -15.65 10.83 5.53
N LYS A 249 -14.96 11.90 5.07
CA LYS A 249 -15.32 12.59 3.81
C LYS A 249 -14.76 11.86 2.59
N HIS A 250 -13.75 11.02 2.77
CA HIS A 250 -13.12 10.27 1.67
C HIS A 250 -14.05 9.19 1.12
N ALA A 251 -13.94 8.91 -0.20
CA ALA A 251 -14.78 7.90 -0.88
C ALA A 251 -14.49 6.47 -0.40
N SER A 252 -13.22 6.15 -0.07
CA SER A 252 -12.85 4.92 0.61
C SER A 252 -12.94 5.11 2.12
N PRO A 253 -13.41 4.13 2.89
CA PRO A 253 -13.45 4.18 4.36
C PRO A 253 -12.06 4.19 5.00
N ASN A 254 -11.01 3.99 4.21
CA ASN A 254 -9.61 3.81 4.62
C ASN A 254 -8.72 4.98 4.26
N GLY A 255 -8.71 5.45 3.00
CA GLY A 255 -7.79 6.47 2.50
C GLY A 255 -7.87 7.79 3.28
N GLY A 256 -9.05 8.16 3.75
CA GLY A 256 -9.22 9.40 4.52
C GLY A 256 -8.46 9.46 5.85
N TRP A 257 -8.07 8.33 6.44
CA TRP A 257 -7.26 8.30 7.66
C TRP A 257 -5.84 8.77 7.41
N THR A 258 -5.21 8.27 6.36
CA THR A 258 -3.82 8.59 6.02
C THR A 258 -3.70 9.92 5.30
N GLU A 259 -4.57 10.18 4.31
CA GLU A 259 -4.59 11.46 3.60
C GLU A 259 -4.97 12.62 4.52
N GLY A 260 -5.95 12.43 5.41
CA GLY A 260 -6.33 13.42 6.41
C GLY A 260 -5.21 13.74 7.40
N ALA A 261 -4.48 12.70 7.86
CA ALA A 261 -3.31 12.87 8.72
C ALA A 261 -2.22 13.66 7.99
N THR A 262 -1.91 13.33 6.74
CA THR A 262 -0.88 13.99 5.93
C THR A 262 -1.27 15.43 5.60
N ALA A 263 -2.52 15.69 5.16
CA ALA A 263 -3.02 17.03 4.89
C ALA A 263 -2.90 17.93 6.12
N GLY A 264 -3.27 17.41 7.28
CA GLY A 264 -3.18 18.12 8.55
C GLY A 264 -1.74 18.35 9.01
N ALA A 265 -0.84 17.38 8.81
CA ALA A 265 0.57 17.48 9.13
C ALA A 265 1.26 18.58 8.32
N LEU A 266 1.03 18.60 7.02
CA LEU A 266 1.57 19.57 6.08
C LEU A 266 0.89 20.96 6.18
N GLY A 267 -0.36 21.02 6.66
CA GLY A 267 -1.17 22.24 6.66
C GLY A 267 -1.64 22.65 5.27
N VAL A 268 -1.92 21.68 4.42
CA VAL A 268 -2.39 21.85 3.04
C VAL A 268 -3.78 21.23 2.85
N ARG A 269 -4.38 21.49 1.69
CA ARG A 269 -5.63 20.88 1.26
C ARG A 269 -5.33 19.82 0.21
N LEU A 270 -5.75 18.57 0.46
CA LEU A 270 -5.70 17.44 -0.46
C LEU A 270 -7.11 17.11 -0.98
N GLY A 271 -7.22 16.16 -1.91
CA GLY A 271 -8.48 15.84 -2.55
C GLY A 271 -8.88 16.89 -3.58
N GLY A 272 -10.16 16.92 -3.89
CA GLY A 272 -10.72 17.68 -4.99
C GLY A 272 -10.99 16.78 -6.21
N ASP A 273 -11.54 17.39 -7.26
CA ASP A 273 -12.00 16.68 -8.45
C ASP A 273 -10.83 15.97 -9.15
N ALA A 274 -11.05 14.74 -9.60
CA ALA A 274 -10.06 13.96 -10.34
C ALA A 274 -10.70 13.24 -11.52
N THR A 275 -9.99 13.13 -12.65
CA THR A 275 -10.46 12.43 -13.84
C THR A 275 -9.92 11.01 -13.89
N TYR A 276 -10.81 10.03 -14.06
CA TYR A 276 -10.48 8.62 -14.27
C TYR A 276 -11.14 8.15 -15.57
N PHE A 277 -10.35 7.63 -16.49
CA PHE A 277 -10.84 7.12 -17.79
C PHE A 277 -11.74 8.13 -18.53
N GLY A 278 -11.38 9.43 -18.47
CA GLY A 278 -12.14 10.51 -19.10
C GLY A 278 -13.40 10.97 -18.34
N VAL A 279 -13.73 10.38 -17.18
CA VAL A 279 -14.88 10.75 -16.35
C VAL A 279 -14.43 11.55 -15.14
N LEU A 280 -15.07 12.70 -14.89
CA LEU A 280 -14.79 13.54 -13.73
C LEU A 280 -15.46 12.97 -12.48
N PHE A 281 -14.65 12.64 -11.47
CA PHE A 281 -15.10 12.22 -10.17
C PHE A 281 -14.93 13.37 -9.16
N LYS A 282 -16.04 13.79 -8.57
CA LYS A 282 -16.03 14.78 -7.49
C LYS A 282 -15.57 14.12 -6.20
N LYS A 283 -14.41 14.53 -5.69
CA LYS A 283 -13.89 14.08 -4.40
C LYS A 283 -13.98 15.18 -3.37
N ALA A 284 -14.32 14.83 -2.14
CA ALA A 284 -14.29 15.77 -1.04
C ALA A 284 -12.84 16.20 -0.75
N ALA A 285 -12.69 17.47 -0.37
CA ALA A 285 -11.39 17.96 0.05
C ALA A 285 -11.12 17.61 1.53
N LEU A 286 -9.86 17.29 1.82
CA LEU A 286 -9.33 16.98 3.13
C LEU A 286 -8.30 18.04 3.52
N GLY A 287 -8.35 18.51 4.78
CA GLY A 287 -7.41 19.49 5.30
C GLY A 287 -7.86 20.94 5.14
N ASP A 288 -7.05 21.80 5.72
CA ASP A 288 -7.24 23.26 5.70
C ASP A 288 -6.14 23.89 4.83
N PRO A 289 -6.46 24.76 3.86
CA PRO A 289 -5.48 25.42 3.02
C PRO A 289 -4.78 26.55 3.79
N LYS A 290 -3.93 26.21 4.76
CA LYS A 290 -3.13 27.18 5.51
C LYS A 290 -2.02 27.78 4.67
N ARG A 291 -1.59 27.05 3.65
CA ARG A 291 -0.65 27.45 2.61
C ARG A 291 -0.89 26.61 1.36
N ASP A 292 -0.35 27.07 0.26
CA ASP A 292 -0.32 26.32 -0.97
C ASP A 292 0.63 25.11 -0.83
N ILE A 293 0.30 24.04 -1.57
CA ILE A 293 1.15 22.86 -1.66
C ILE A 293 2.41 23.16 -2.47
N ARG A 294 3.54 22.53 -2.12
CA ARG A 294 4.86 22.79 -2.71
C ARG A 294 5.54 21.49 -3.12
N ILE A 295 6.47 21.56 -4.04
CA ILE A 295 7.27 20.40 -4.50
C ILE A 295 7.97 19.70 -3.31
N SER A 296 8.42 20.47 -2.29
CA SER A 296 9.03 19.91 -1.07
C SER A 296 8.10 19.01 -0.27
N ASP A 297 6.75 19.19 -0.38
CA ASP A 297 5.78 18.39 0.36
C ASP A 297 5.80 16.91 -0.05
N ILE A 298 6.26 16.60 -1.26
CA ILE A 298 6.50 15.23 -1.71
C ILE A 298 7.55 14.56 -0.82
N GLU A 299 8.68 15.24 -0.59
CA GLU A 299 9.75 14.70 0.26
C GLU A 299 9.32 14.62 1.73
N ASP A 300 8.63 15.63 2.24
CA ASP A 300 8.15 15.62 3.62
C ASP A 300 7.11 14.51 3.85
N THR A 301 6.29 14.20 2.83
CA THR A 301 5.37 13.06 2.87
C THR A 301 6.12 11.72 2.85
N THR A 302 7.20 11.59 2.07
CA THR A 302 8.01 10.36 2.12
C THR A 302 8.74 10.20 3.45
N LYS A 303 9.22 11.29 4.08
CA LYS A 303 9.76 11.24 5.46
C LYS A 303 8.71 10.80 6.47
N LEU A 304 7.48 11.32 6.34
CA LEU A 304 6.35 10.93 7.17
C LEU A 304 6.00 9.44 7.01
N MET A 305 5.98 8.94 5.78
CA MET A 305 5.82 7.52 5.45
C MET A 305 6.89 6.67 6.15
N TRP A 306 8.17 7.03 6.04
CA TRP A 306 9.27 6.30 6.68
C TRP A 306 9.13 6.28 8.21
N ALA A 307 8.92 7.43 8.82
CA ALA A 307 8.78 7.54 10.27
C ALA A 307 7.59 6.73 10.80
N SER A 308 6.44 6.82 10.13
CA SER A 308 5.24 6.06 10.52
C SER A 308 5.41 4.55 10.34
N SER A 309 6.06 4.12 9.26
CA SER A 309 6.34 2.71 8.99
C SER A 309 7.29 2.10 10.04
N ILE A 310 8.32 2.85 10.45
CA ILE A 310 9.24 2.43 11.52
C ILE A 310 8.52 2.32 12.86
N ILE A 311 7.66 3.29 13.21
CA ILE A 311 6.85 3.23 14.45
C ILE A 311 5.99 1.95 14.46
N ILE A 312 5.30 1.65 13.36
CA ILE A 312 4.47 0.45 13.24
C ILE A 312 5.32 -0.83 13.31
N LEU A 313 6.45 -0.87 12.61
CA LEU A 313 7.36 -2.02 12.66
C LEU A 313 7.82 -2.30 14.11
N ILE A 314 8.25 -1.26 14.83
CA ILE A 314 8.67 -1.39 16.23
C ILE A 314 7.50 -1.92 17.08
N LEU A 315 6.31 -1.37 16.92
CA LEU A 315 5.12 -1.81 17.66
C LEU A 315 4.80 -3.28 17.41
N ILE A 316 4.79 -3.71 16.13
CA ILE A 316 4.53 -5.10 15.75
C ILE A 316 5.59 -6.03 16.33
N VAL A 317 6.88 -5.66 16.22
CA VAL A 317 8.00 -6.44 16.76
C VAL A 317 7.90 -6.57 18.27
N MET A 318 7.58 -5.49 19.00
CA MET A 318 7.37 -5.55 20.44
C MET A 318 6.19 -6.47 20.80
N ILE A 319 5.06 -6.34 20.14
CA ILE A 319 3.89 -7.22 20.38
C ILE A 319 4.27 -8.69 20.15
N ARG A 320 4.97 -8.99 19.04
CA ARG A 320 5.40 -10.36 18.72
C ARG A 320 6.45 -10.89 19.71
N ALA A 321 7.35 -10.04 20.17
CA ALA A 321 8.40 -10.44 21.10
C ALA A 321 7.90 -10.66 22.53
N PHE A 322 6.86 -9.93 22.99
CA PHE A 322 6.40 -9.97 24.38
C PHE A 322 5.09 -10.75 24.58
N CYS A 323 4.23 -10.86 23.57
CA CYS A 323 2.90 -11.45 23.72
C CYS A 323 2.76 -12.87 23.14
N PHE A 324 3.75 -13.35 22.38
CA PHE A 324 3.67 -14.65 21.70
C PHE A 324 4.88 -15.55 22.03
N PHE A 325 5.26 -15.55 23.32
CA PHE A 325 6.16 -16.53 23.89
C PHE A 325 5.44 -17.87 24.10
#